data_5b465986f7430e31bde0b388c7675f66
#
_entry.id   5b465986f7430e31bde0b388c7675f66
#
_cell.length_a   1.000
_cell.length_b   1.000
_cell.length_c   1.000
_cell.angle_alpha   90.00
_cell.angle_beta   90.00
_cell.angle_gamma   90.00
#
_symmetry.space_group_name_H-M   'P 1'
#
loop_
_entity.id
_entity.type
_entity.pdbx_description
1 polymer ?
#
loop_
_entity_poly.entity_id
_entity_poly.type
_entity_poly.pdbx_seq_one_letter_code
_entity_poly.pdbx_strand_id
1 'polypeptide(L)'
;MCNSTPITEFIGGLLKACRLAVLATEGKGQPHASLIAITPVRGFRQMIFATYKNTRKFKNLKLNGRVAVLIQAEDKDNSGQKKIFALTAFGRAFEVGISEYEEAVHDHIERHPNLACLFQSPDFALFLLKVEAYQIVRGIEEVYWFNVEDS
;
A
#
# COMPACT_ATOMS: atom_id res chain seq x y z
N MET A 1 -21.34 22.86 6.70
CA MET A 1 -21.13 22.18 6.52
C MET A 1 -20.45 21.43 6.18
N CYS A 2 -20.16 21.39 6.41
CA CYS A 2 -19.58 20.72 5.65
C CYS A 2 -19.58 19.34 5.74
N ASN A 3 -19.93 18.77 4.86
CA ASN A 3 -19.95 17.36 4.65
C ASN A 3 -18.60 16.84 4.16
N SER A 4 -17.54 17.33 4.79
CA SER A 4 -16.24 16.81 4.43
C SER A 4 -16.06 15.43 5.05
N THR A 5 -15.80 14.44 4.20
CA THR A 5 -15.44 13.10 4.65
C THR A 5 -14.17 13.20 5.50
N PRO A 6 -14.14 12.56 6.68
CA PRO A 6 -12.90 12.52 7.44
C PRO A 6 -11.76 11.97 6.61
N ILE A 7 -10.56 12.52 6.82
CA ILE A 7 -9.39 12.12 6.06
C ILE A 7 -9.13 10.62 6.16
N THR A 8 -9.42 10.02 7.31
CA THR A 8 -9.23 8.58 7.52
C THR A 8 -10.15 7.75 6.65
N GLU A 9 -11.40 8.17 6.49
CA GLU A 9 -12.34 7.49 5.60
C GLU A 9 -11.93 7.64 4.15
N PHE A 10 -11.44 8.81 3.78
CA PHE A 10 -11.00 9.09 2.42
C PHE A 10 -9.82 8.16 2.06
N ILE A 11 -8.80 8.11 2.93
CA ILE A 11 -7.64 7.24 2.73
C ILE A 11 -8.08 5.77 2.68
N GLY A 12 -8.92 5.35 3.64
CA GLY A 12 -9.42 3.98 3.68
C GLY A 12 -10.17 3.59 2.41
N GLY A 13 -10.95 4.51 1.88
CA GLY A 13 -11.67 4.30 0.62
C GLY A 13 -10.75 4.12 -0.58
N LEU A 14 -9.70 4.95 -0.66
CA LEU A 14 -8.71 4.82 -1.72
C LEU A 14 -7.99 3.47 -1.65
N LEU A 15 -7.62 3.04 -0.44
CA LEU A 15 -6.93 1.77 -0.24
C LEU A 15 -7.82 0.59 -0.63
N LYS A 16 -9.10 0.64 -0.29
CA LYS A 16 -10.03 -0.42 -0.65
C LYS A 16 -10.25 -0.52 -2.16
N ALA A 17 -10.24 0.61 -2.84
CA ALA A 17 -10.44 0.65 -4.28
C ALA A 17 -9.18 0.28 -5.05
N CYS A 18 -8.01 0.47 -4.44
CA CYS A 18 -6.73 0.22 -5.11
C CYS A 18 -6.39 -1.26 -5.11
N ARG A 19 -5.97 -1.77 -6.27
CA ARG A 19 -5.52 -3.15 -6.38
C ARG A 19 -4.02 -3.24 -6.54
N LEU A 20 -3.45 -2.37 -7.37
CA LEU A 20 -2.01 -2.36 -7.63
C LEU A 20 -1.42 -1.03 -7.19
N ALA A 21 -0.20 -1.09 -6.68
CA ALA A 21 0.51 0.08 -6.20
C ALA A 21 1.99 -0.05 -6.56
N VAL A 22 2.71 1.05 -6.48
CA VAL A 22 4.14 1.06 -6.71
C VAL A 22 4.85 1.05 -5.36
N LEU A 23 5.66 0.03 -5.13
CA LEU A 23 6.49 -0.09 -3.93
C LEU A 23 7.88 0.46 -4.22
N ALA A 24 8.30 1.43 -3.44
CA ALA A 24 9.65 1.96 -3.51
C ALA A 24 10.47 1.37 -2.37
N THR A 25 11.58 0.74 -2.72
CA THR A 25 12.55 0.18 -1.77
C THR A 25 13.91 0.73 -2.09
N GLU A 26 14.86 0.51 -1.19
CA GLU A 26 16.23 0.98 -1.39
C GLU A 26 17.18 -0.13 -1.01
N GLY A 27 18.20 -0.35 -1.83
CA GLY A 27 19.29 -1.27 -1.53
C GLY A 27 20.63 -0.65 -1.89
N LYS A 28 21.53 -0.53 -0.92
CA LYS A 28 22.88 0.01 -1.10
C LYS A 28 22.88 1.38 -1.77
N GLY A 29 21.92 2.22 -1.40
CA GLY A 29 21.80 3.56 -1.96
C GLY A 29 21.05 3.65 -3.28
N GLN A 30 20.62 2.52 -3.86
CA GLN A 30 19.90 2.52 -5.13
C GLN A 30 18.41 2.38 -4.87
N PRO A 31 17.58 3.38 -5.22
CA PRO A 31 16.14 3.25 -5.16
C PRO A 31 15.64 2.26 -6.22
N HIS A 32 14.59 1.54 -5.89
CA HIS A 32 13.98 0.55 -6.78
C HIS A 32 12.47 0.66 -6.66
N ALA A 33 11.78 0.76 -7.78
CA ALA A 33 10.32 0.83 -7.82
C ALA A 33 9.78 -0.42 -8.50
N SER A 34 8.76 -1.03 -7.91
CA SER A 34 8.13 -2.23 -8.46
C SER A 34 6.64 -2.22 -8.21
N LEU A 35 5.91 -2.92 -9.06
CA LEU A 35 4.47 -3.03 -8.92
C LEU A 35 4.14 -4.14 -7.94
N ILE A 36 3.23 -3.88 -7.02
CA ILE A 36 2.75 -4.86 -6.04
C ILE A 36 1.23 -4.82 -5.97
N ALA A 37 0.64 -5.94 -5.54
CA ALA A 37 -0.76 -5.99 -5.16
C ALA A 37 -0.84 -5.76 -3.66
N ILE A 38 -1.76 -4.92 -3.23
CA ILE A 38 -1.90 -4.57 -1.82
C ILE A 38 -3.28 -4.92 -1.30
N THR A 39 -3.36 -5.18 0.01
CA THR A 39 -4.61 -5.33 0.73
C THR A 39 -4.50 -4.59 2.06
N PRO A 40 -5.40 -3.65 2.34
CA PRO A 40 -5.37 -2.95 3.62
C PRO A 40 -5.74 -3.88 4.78
N VAL A 41 -5.09 -3.66 5.92
CA VAL A 41 -5.32 -4.38 7.16
C VAL A 41 -5.49 -3.31 8.24
N ARG A 42 -6.50 -3.47 9.09
CA ARG A 42 -6.81 -2.48 10.12
C ARG A 42 -7.05 -1.09 9.52
N GLY A 43 -7.92 -1.05 8.48
CA GLY A 43 -8.26 0.20 7.83
C GLY A 43 -7.10 0.79 7.06
N PHE A 44 -6.67 1.97 7.47
CA PHE A 44 -5.57 2.70 6.81
C PHE A 44 -4.21 2.51 7.50
N ARG A 45 -4.16 1.76 8.58
CA ARG A 45 -2.95 1.69 9.41
C ARG A 45 -1.90 0.73 8.89
N GLN A 46 -2.33 -0.32 8.23
CA GLN A 46 -1.44 -1.37 7.76
C GLN A 46 -1.89 -1.90 6.41
N MET A 47 -0.99 -2.52 5.69
CA MET A 47 -1.34 -3.25 4.48
C MET A 47 -0.40 -4.43 4.31
N ILE A 48 -0.88 -5.47 3.61
CA ILE A 48 -0.04 -6.62 3.28
C ILE A 48 0.21 -6.67 1.78
N PHE A 49 1.35 -7.25 1.44
CA PHE A 49 1.69 -7.64 0.08
C PHE A 49 2.60 -8.86 0.15
N ALA A 50 2.72 -9.56 -0.98
CA ALA A 50 3.54 -10.75 -1.05
C ALA A 50 4.47 -10.66 -2.27
N THR A 51 5.62 -11.30 -2.17
CA THR A 51 6.59 -11.32 -3.26
C THR A 51 7.37 -12.63 -3.22
N TYR A 52 7.97 -12.99 -4.36
CA TYR A 52 8.91 -14.10 -4.40
C TYR A 52 10.24 -13.67 -3.78
N LYS A 53 10.92 -14.65 -3.15
CA LYS A 53 12.19 -14.38 -2.46
C LYS A 53 13.35 -14.09 -3.39
N ASN A 54 13.23 -14.43 -4.67
CA ASN A 54 14.29 -14.20 -5.65
C ASN A 54 14.20 -12.84 -6.34
N THR A 55 13.46 -11.88 -5.78
CA THR A 55 13.29 -10.56 -6.39
C THR A 55 14.20 -9.53 -5.75
N ARG A 56 14.45 -8.44 -6.50
CA ARG A 56 15.22 -7.32 -5.98
C ARG A 56 14.49 -6.69 -4.79
N LYS A 57 13.17 -6.54 -4.87
CA LYS A 57 12.40 -5.95 -3.77
C LYS A 57 12.55 -6.74 -2.48
N PHE A 58 12.55 -8.08 -2.56
CA PHE A 58 12.75 -8.90 -1.37
C PHE A 58 14.12 -8.65 -0.74
N LYS A 59 15.17 -8.63 -1.57
CA LYS A 59 16.53 -8.38 -1.09
C LYS A 59 16.62 -7.00 -0.44
N ASN A 60 16.04 -5.99 -1.06
CA ASN A 60 16.04 -4.64 -0.53
C ASN A 60 15.31 -4.56 0.81
N LEU A 61 14.12 -5.22 0.89
CA LEU A 61 13.33 -5.22 2.11
C LEU A 61 14.05 -5.88 3.28
N LYS A 62 14.84 -6.92 3.01
CA LYS A 62 15.61 -7.59 4.06
C LYS A 62 16.76 -6.71 4.56
N LEU A 63 17.31 -5.87 3.70
CA LEU A 63 18.37 -4.95 4.07
C LEU A 63 17.85 -3.67 4.72
N ASN A 64 16.74 -3.16 4.23
CA ASN A 64 16.16 -1.91 4.69
C ASN A 64 14.65 -1.98 4.54
N GLY A 65 13.95 -2.06 5.67
CA GLY A 65 12.50 -2.16 5.68
C GLY A 65 11.77 -0.83 5.47
N ARG A 66 12.47 0.27 5.37
CA ARG A 66 11.82 1.56 5.11
C ARG A 66 11.37 1.63 3.67
N VAL A 67 10.09 1.95 3.47
CA VAL A 67 9.45 1.91 2.16
C VAL A 67 8.50 3.06 1.96
N ALA A 68 8.17 3.29 0.70
CA ALA A 68 7.05 4.15 0.31
C ALA A 68 6.20 3.39 -0.68
N VAL A 69 4.88 3.56 -0.59
CA VAL A 69 3.93 2.94 -1.52
C VAL A 69 3.12 4.04 -2.16
N LEU A 70 3.20 4.13 -3.47
CA LEU A 70 2.46 5.13 -4.24
C LEU A 70 1.21 4.50 -4.84
N ILE A 71 0.09 5.13 -4.55
CA ILE A 71 -1.23 4.73 -5.04
C ILE A 71 -1.81 5.88 -5.84
N GLN A 72 -2.18 5.61 -7.08
CA GLN A 72 -2.87 6.58 -7.90
C GLN A 72 -4.36 6.29 -7.88
N ALA A 73 -5.16 7.32 -7.67
CA ALA A 73 -6.61 7.19 -7.65
C ALA A 73 -7.23 8.29 -8.49
N GLU A 74 -8.39 8.00 -9.06
CA GLU A 74 -9.16 8.95 -9.83
C GLU A 74 -10.51 9.13 -9.16
N ASP A 75 -10.98 10.37 -9.17
CA ASP A 75 -12.32 10.69 -8.74
C ASP A 75 -12.92 11.67 -9.75
N LYS A 76 -14.23 11.80 -9.76
CA LYS A 76 -14.92 12.76 -10.61
C LYS A 76 -15.51 13.86 -9.76
N ASP A 77 -15.35 15.10 -10.21
CA ASP A 77 -16.02 16.20 -9.56
C ASP A 77 -17.50 16.28 -10.00
N ASN A 78 -18.21 17.28 -9.49
CA ASN A 78 -19.62 17.44 -9.78
C ASN A 78 -19.92 17.75 -11.26
N SER A 79 -18.90 18.18 -12.02
CA SER A 79 -19.03 18.43 -13.46
C SER A 79 -18.70 17.20 -14.29
N GLY A 80 -18.31 16.06 -13.64
CA GLY A 80 -17.91 14.86 -14.34
C GLY A 80 -16.44 14.87 -14.77
N GLN A 81 -15.71 15.92 -14.43
CA GLN A 81 -14.30 16.02 -14.77
C GLN A 81 -13.48 15.19 -13.82
N LYS A 82 -12.53 14.43 -14.37
CA LYS A 82 -11.66 13.55 -13.58
C LYS A 82 -10.66 14.35 -12.76
N LYS A 83 -10.52 13.98 -11.51
CA LYS A 83 -9.47 14.49 -10.63
C LYS A 83 -8.56 13.34 -10.26
N ILE A 84 -7.26 13.58 -10.32
CA ILE A 84 -6.25 12.58 -10.00
C ILE A 84 -5.69 12.90 -8.63
N PHE A 85 -5.62 11.87 -7.80
CA PHE A 85 -5.01 11.93 -6.49
C PHE A 85 -3.82 10.99 -6.48
N ALA A 86 -2.74 11.40 -5.84
CA ALA A 86 -1.63 10.51 -5.55
C ALA A 86 -1.54 10.37 -4.03
N LEU A 87 -1.61 9.14 -3.56
CA LEU A 87 -1.50 8.83 -2.14
C LEU A 87 -0.19 8.07 -1.95
N THR A 88 0.71 8.60 -1.13
CA THR A 88 1.94 7.91 -0.79
C THR A 88 1.90 7.52 0.67
N ALA A 89 2.05 6.22 0.94
CA ALA A 89 2.17 5.71 2.29
C ALA A 89 3.65 5.54 2.61
N PHE A 90 4.08 6.09 3.74
CA PHE A 90 5.45 5.95 4.23
C PHE A 90 5.44 5.07 5.46
N GLY A 91 6.34 4.12 5.55
CA GLY A 91 6.40 3.28 6.71
C GLY A 91 7.49 2.23 6.64
N ARG A 92 7.26 1.16 7.40
CA ARG A 92 8.21 0.05 7.48
C ARG A 92 7.51 -1.26 7.16
N ALA A 93 8.18 -2.08 6.37
CA ALA A 93 7.68 -3.39 5.97
C ALA A 93 8.49 -4.49 6.69
N PHE A 94 7.78 -5.48 7.17
CA PHE A 94 8.36 -6.61 7.90
C PHE A 94 7.86 -7.90 7.29
N GLU A 95 8.73 -8.88 7.18
CA GLU A 95 8.29 -10.22 6.79
C GLU A 95 7.52 -10.84 7.95
N VAL A 96 6.36 -11.43 7.65
CA VAL A 96 5.49 -12.05 8.66
C VAL A 96 5.05 -13.44 8.19
N GLY A 97 4.59 -14.25 9.13
CA GLY A 97 4.06 -15.58 8.80
C GLY A 97 2.60 -15.51 8.42
N ILE A 98 2.18 -16.41 7.52
CA ILE A 98 0.78 -16.51 7.11
C ILE A 98 -0.13 -16.79 8.30
N SER A 99 0.31 -17.64 9.23
CA SER A 99 -0.51 -18.07 10.36
C SER A 99 -0.93 -16.92 11.26
N GLU A 100 -0.19 -15.83 11.26
CA GLU A 100 -0.52 -14.64 12.05
C GLU A 100 -1.51 -13.71 11.34
N TYR A 101 -1.70 -13.89 10.04
CA TYR A 101 -2.50 -12.98 9.22
C TYR A 101 -3.42 -13.73 8.26
N GLU A 102 -3.99 -14.86 8.72
CA GLU A 102 -4.82 -15.72 7.87
C GLU A 102 -6.00 -14.99 7.23
N GLU A 103 -6.68 -14.16 8.01
CA GLU A 103 -7.84 -13.42 7.52
C GLU A 103 -7.42 -12.40 6.45
N ALA A 104 -6.32 -11.69 6.68
CA ALA A 104 -5.81 -10.72 5.72
C ALA A 104 -5.34 -11.41 4.43
N VAL A 105 -4.71 -12.58 4.55
CA VAL A 105 -4.27 -13.35 3.39
C VAL A 105 -5.48 -13.83 2.58
N HIS A 106 -6.54 -14.28 3.26
CA HIS A 106 -7.77 -14.68 2.60
C HIS A 106 -8.36 -13.51 1.79
N ASP A 107 -8.43 -12.33 2.40
CA ASP A 107 -8.90 -11.11 1.72
C ASP A 107 -8.01 -10.76 0.54
N HIS A 108 -6.70 -10.91 0.70
CA HIS A 108 -5.74 -10.62 -0.35
C HIS A 108 -5.96 -11.52 -1.58
N ILE A 109 -6.17 -12.81 -1.35
CA ILE A 109 -6.42 -13.76 -2.42
C ILE A 109 -7.75 -13.46 -3.12
N GLU A 110 -8.78 -13.10 -2.36
CA GLU A 110 -10.06 -12.72 -2.94
C GLU A 110 -9.96 -11.46 -3.80
N ARG A 111 -9.19 -10.47 -3.33
CA ARG A 111 -8.99 -9.23 -4.08
C ARG A 111 -8.12 -9.44 -5.33
N HIS A 112 -7.20 -10.40 -5.27
CA HIS A 112 -6.20 -10.64 -6.31
C HIS A 112 -6.15 -12.11 -6.70
N PRO A 113 -7.24 -12.63 -7.30
CA PRO A 113 -7.31 -14.09 -7.58
C PRO A 113 -6.20 -14.58 -8.51
N ASN A 114 -5.68 -13.70 -9.37
CA ASN A 114 -4.58 -14.06 -10.28
C ASN A 114 -3.28 -14.35 -9.54
N LEU A 115 -3.18 -13.94 -8.29
CA LEU A 115 -1.96 -14.09 -7.48
C LEU A 115 -2.07 -15.22 -6.47
N ALA A 116 -3.18 -15.98 -6.47
CA ALA A 116 -3.37 -17.07 -5.51
C ALA A 116 -2.25 -18.11 -5.60
N CYS A 117 -1.74 -18.36 -6.80
CA CYS A 117 -0.68 -19.34 -6.99
C CYS A 117 0.64 -18.95 -6.29
N LEU A 118 0.86 -17.66 -6.05
CA LEU A 118 2.05 -17.19 -5.33
C LEU A 118 2.14 -17.83 -3.95
N PHE A 119 0.99 -17.97 -3.26
CA PHE A 119 0.94 -18.52 -1.91
C PHE A 119 1.14 -20.04 -1.88
N GLN A 120 1.13 -20.70 -3.03
CA GLN A 120 1.42 -22.13 -3.11
C GLN A 120 2.91 -22.41 -3.33
N SER A 121 3.68 -21.37 -3.65
CA SER A 121 5.12 -21.51 -3.84
C SER A 121 5.86 -21.51 -2.51
N PRO A 122 6.87 -22.37 -2.33
CA PRO A 122 7.70 -22.31 -1.12
C PRO A 122 8.60 -21.08 -1.07
N ASP A 123 8.73 -20.39 -2.19
CA ASP A 123 9.66 -19.25 -2.34
C ASP A 123 8.97 -17.91 -2.21
N PHE A 124 7.76 -17.84 -1.65
CA PHE A 124 7.13 -16.56 -1.43
C PHE A 124 7.37 -16.04 0.00
N ALA A 125 7.24 -14.74 0.16
CA ALA A 125 7.30 -14.10 1.46
C ALA A 125 6.14 -13.12 1.57
N LEU A 126 5.51 -13.08 2.74
CA LEU A 126 4.43 -12.14 3.07
C LEU A 126 5.03 -11.01 3.89
N PHE A 127 4.68 -9.77 3.53
CA PHE A 127 5.13 -8.59 4.24
C PHE A 127 3.96 -7.81 4.79
N LEU A 128 4.15 -7.29 5.99
CA LEU A 128 3.23 -6.33 6.61
C LEU A 128 3.90 -4.97 6.57
N LEU A 129 3.20 -3.99 5.99
CA LEU A 129 3.64 -2.60 6.01
C LEU A 129 2.87 -1.88 7.12
N LYS A 130 3.60 -1.34 8.08
CA LYS A 130 3.04 -0.44 9.10
C LYS A 130 3.23 0.98 8.62
N VAL A 131 2.13 1.66 8.37
CA VAL A 131 2.17 3.01 7.82
C VAL A 131 2.38 4.01 8.94
N GLU A 132 3.34 4.89 8.77
CA GLU A 132 3.63 5.97 9.70
C GLU A 132 2.96 7.28 9.29
N ALA A 133 2.91 7.53 7.98
CA ALA A 133 2.34 8.77 7.46
C ALA A 133 1.85 8.57 6.04
N TYR A 134 0.89 9.39 5.65
CA TYR A 134 0.42 9.48 4.28
C TYR A 134 0.64 10.88 3.76
N GLN A 135 1.03 10.97 2.49
CA GLN A 135 1.03 12.22 1.76
C GLN A 135 -0.04 12.11 0.68
N ILE A 136 -0.94 13.08 0.64
CA ILE A 136 -1.99 13.12 -0.36
C ILE A 136 -1.70 14.31 -1.27
N VAL A 137 -1.55 14.03 -2.56
CA VAL A 137 -1.34 15.09 -3.55
C VAL A 137 -2.57 15.12 -4.44
N ARG A 138 -3.21 16.28 -4.49
CA ARG A 138 -4.38 16.51 -5.31
C ARG A 138 -3.98 17.39 -6.46
N GLY A 139 -4.04 16.87 -7.68
CA GLY A 139 -3.50 17.57 -8.83
C GLY A 139 -1.99 17.69 -8.72
N ILE A 140 -1.45 18.87 -9.02
CA ILE A 140 -0.01 19.10 -8.97
C ILE A 140 0.38 19.94 -7.75
N GLU A 141 -0.55 20.73 -7.22
CA GLU A 141 -0.23 21.80 -6.29
C GLU A 141 -0.68 21.58 -4.84
N GLU A 142 -1.71 20.79 -4.59
CA GLU A 142 -2.24 20.63 -3.24
C GLU A 142 -1.65 19.40 -2.58
N VAL A 143 -0.91 19.60 -1.50
CA VAL A 143 -0.23 18.54 -0.76
C VAL A 143 -0.70 18.54 0.68
N TYR A 144 -1.17 17.41 1.15
CA TYR A 144 -1.63 17.24 2.53
C TYR A 144 -0.86 16.10 3.17
N TRP A 145 -0.54 16.24 4.45
CA TRP A 145 0.11 15.20 5.22
C TRP A 145 -0.81 14.71 6.33
N PHE A 146 -0.79 13.42 6.58
CA PHE A 146 -1.54 12.80 7.66
C PHE A 146 -0.65 11.82 8.40
N ASN A 147 -0.43 12.06 9.70
CA ASN A 147 0.37 11.17 10.56
C ASN A 147 -0.53 10.13 11.19
N VAL A 148 -0.23 8.86 10.93
CA VAL A 148 -1.06 7.75 11.40
C VAL A 148 -1.01 7.62 12.91
N GLU A 149 0.13 7.90 13.53
CA GLU A 149 0.30 7.78 14.98
C GLU A 149 -0.57 8.74 15.78
N ASP A 150 -0.95 9.85 15.16
CA ASP A 150 -1.76 10.89 15.80
C ASP A 150 -3.26 10.61 15.69
N SER A 151 -3.63 9.51 15.07
CA SER A 151 -5.04 9.20 14.81
C SER A 151 -5.66 8.33 15.90
#